data_f577496cf8e56c0b2d39292bdb9607a4
#
_entry.id   f577496cf8e56c0b2d39292bdb9607a4
#
_cell.length_a   1.000
_cell.length_b   1.000
_cell.length_c   1.000
_cell.angle_alpha   90.00
_cell.angle_beta   90.00
_cell.angle_gamma   90.00
#
_symmetry.space_group_name_H-M   'P 1'
#
loop_
_entity.id
_entity.type
_entity.pdbx_description
1 polymer ?
#
loop_
_entity_poly.entity_id
_entity_poly.type
_entity_poly.pdbx_seq_one_letter_code
_entity_poly.pdbx_strand_id
1 'polypeptide(L)'
;MDPAILSALAAVLGSAVGGSATLGTAWITQKTQSRRELVGAEIRKRETLYGEFIAECSKLSIDALDHTLDNPDKLFQIYALQNRIRLTSSDAVVAAADQTLRRILKQYFAENITHEALRDLTHEFTDFDRLEGLDSLKPFSEACRKELRALQHAI
;
A
#
# COMPACT_ATOMS: atom_id res chain seq x y z
N MET A 1 -3.86 -38.06 -58.95
CA MET A 1 -4.03 -36.84 -58.16
C MET A 1 -2.97 -35.84 -58.61
N ASP A 2 -3.41 -34.66 -59.03
CA ASP A 2 -2.48 -33.66 -59.54
C ASP A 2 -1.60 -33.13 -58.41
N PRO A 3 -0.26 -33.16 -58.54
CA PRO A 3 0.67 -32.70 -57.55
C PRO A 3 0.43 -31.23 -57.12
N ALA A 4 -0.15 -30.43 -58.03
CA ALA A 4 -0.53 -29.04 -57.75
C ALA A 4 -1.67 -28.91 -56.73
N ILE A 5 -2.65 -29.82 -56.74
CA ILE A 5 -3.75 -29.85 -55.80
C ILE A 5 -3.27 -30.23 -54.39
N LEU A 6 -2.34 -31.18 -54.33
CA LEU A 6 -1.76 -31.62 -53.05
C LEU A 6 -0.96 -30.50 -52.37
N SER A 7 -0.18 -29.75 -53.15
CA SER A 7 0.60 -28.62 -52.64
C SER A 7 -0.28 -27.47 -52.19
N ALA A 8 -1.37 -27.17 -52.90
CA ALA A 8 -2.33 -26.16 -52.51
C ALA A 8 -3.07 -26.50 -51.21
N LEU A 9 -3.49 -27.76 -51.04
CA LEU A 9 -4.11 -28.25 -49.82
C LEU A 9 -3.14 -28.17 -48.61
N ALA A 10 -1.90 -28.57 -48.78
CA ALA A 10 -0.86 -28.49 -47.76
C ALA A 10 -0.61 -27.04 -47.33
N ALA A 11 -0.58 -26.09 -48.26
CA ALA A 11 -0.41 -24.66 -47.97
C ALA A 11 -1.61 -24.08 -47.20
N VAL A 12 -2.84 -24.44 -47.51
CA VAL A 12 -4.04 -24.00 -46.82
C VAL A 12 -4.10 -24.59 -45.41
N LEU A 13 -3.82 -25.87 -45.25
CA LEU A 13 -3.78 -26.51 -43.92
C LEU A 13 -2.65 -25.95 -43.05
N GLY A 14 -1.47 -25.71 -43.62
CA GLY A 14 -0.35 -25.10 -42.92
C GLY A 14 -0.66 -23.67 -42.42
N SER A 15 -1.33 -22.87 -43.25
CA SER A 15 -1.73 -21.51 -42.88
C SER A 15 -2.84 -21.48 -41.81
N ALA A 16 -3.78 -22.43 -41.87
CA ALA A 16 -4.86 -22.53 -40.85
C ALA A 16 -4.31 -22.94 -39.48
N VAL A 17 -3.38 -23.92 -39.45
CA VAL A 17 -2.75 -24.35 -38.18
C VAL A 17 -1.82 -23.29 -37.64
N GLY A 18 -1.02 -22.63 -38.48
CA GLY A 18 -0.13 -21.54 -38.05
C GLY A 18 -0.91 -20.30 -37.53
N GLY A 19 -2.01 -19.93 -38.20
CA GLY A 19 -2.87 -18.80 -37.81
C GLY A 19 -3.59 -19.03 -36.49
N SER A 20 -4.11 -20.23 -36.24
CA SER A 20 -4.81 -20.54 -34.99
C SER A 20 -3.88 -20.58 -33.77
N ALA A 21 -2.64 -21.05 -33.92
CA ALA A 21 -1.65 -21.05 -32.85
C ALA A 21 -1.24 -19.62 -32.42
N THR A 22 -1.06 -18.72 -33.40
CA THR A 22 -0.73 -17.31 -33.15
C THR A 22 -1.85 -16.57 -32.45
N LEU A 23 -3.10 -16.79 -32.83
CA LEU A 23 -4.26 -16.17 -32.19
C LEU A 23 -4.44 -16.65 -30.72
N GLY A 24 -4.26 -17.96 -30.47
CA GLY A 24 -4.32 -18.53 -29.12
C GLY A 24 -3.25 -17.94 -28.20
N THR A 25 -2.02 -17.85 -28.68
CA THR A 25 -0.91 -17.27 -27.91
C THR A 25 -1.12 -15.79 -27.62
N ALA A 26 -1.55 -15.02 -28.61
CA ALA A 26 -1.84 -13.59 -28.46
C ALA A 26 -2.94 -13.35 -27.42
N TRP A 27 -4.00 -14.15 -27.44
CA TRP A 27 -5.12 -14.01 -26.48
C TRP A 27 -4.69 -14.32 -25.03
N ILE A 28 -3.92 -15.39 -24.82
CA ILE A 28 -3.40 -15.76 -23.48
C ILE A 28 -2.45 -14.67 -22.96
N THR A 29 -1.54 -14.18 -23.82
CA THR A 29 -0.59 -13.14 -23.47
C THR A 29 -1.31 -11.85 -23.08
N GLN A 30 -2.29 -11.43 -23.87
CA GLN A 30 -3.07 -10.21 -23.62
C GLN A 30 -3.86 -10.32 -22.32
N LYS A 31 -4.51 -11.47 -22.06
CA LYS A 31 -5.24 -11.69 -20.81
C LYS A 31 -4.33 -11.62 -19.58
N THR A 32 -3.15 -12.20 -19.66
CA THR A 32 -2.16 -12.18 -18.58
C THR A 32 -1.61 -10.76 -18.35
N GLN A 33 -1.33 -10.04 -19.44
CA GLN A 33 -0.85 -8.67 -19.38
C GLN A 33 -1.88 -7.73 -18.76
N SER A 34 -3.15 -7.79 -19.20
CA SER A 34 -4.23 -7.00 -18.63
C SER A 34 -4.40 -7.25 -17.12
N ARG A 35 -4.30 -8.50 -16.69
CA ARG A 35 -4.37 -8.84 -15.27
C ARG A 35 -3.22 -8.22 -14.48
N ARG A 36 -2.00 -8.29 -15.01
CA ARG A 36 -0.81 -7.67 -14.37
C ARG A 36 -0.94 -6.15 -14.28
N GLU A 37 -1.46 -5.51 -15.32
CA GLU A 37 -1.70 -4.07 -15.33
C GLU A 37 -2.72 -3.65 -14.29
N LEU A 38 -3.84 -4.38 -14.16
CA LEU A 38 -4.87 -4.12 -13.14
C LEU A 38 -4.32 -4.26 -11.72
N VAL A 39 -3.60 -5.34 -11.44
CA VAL A 39 -2.99 -5.54 -10.11
C VAL A 39 -1.92 -4.48 -9.84
N GLY A 40 -1.10 -4.14 -10.82
CA GLY A 40 -0.11 -3.07 -10.69
C GLY A 40 -0.75 -1.70 -10.43
N ALA A 41 -1.89 -1.40 -11.05
CA ALA A 41 -2.65 -0.19 -10.78
C ALA A 41 -3.24 -0.16 -9.35
N GLU A 42 -3.76 -1.31 -8.88
CA GLU A 42 -4.28 -1.43 -7.51
C GLU A 42 -3.17 -1.28 -6.47
N ILE A 43 -2.00 -1.87 -6.68
CA ILE A 43 -0.85 -1.71 -5.80
C ILE A 43 -0.45 -0.24 -5.70
N ARG A 44 -0.26 0.46 -6.83
CA ARG A 44 0.09 1.90 -6.83
C ARG A 44 -0.93 2.76 -6.10
N LYS A 45 -2.23 2.47 -6.29
CA LYS A 45 -3.31 3.18 -5.59
C LYS A 45 -3.21 3.02 -4.08
N ARG A 46 -2.92 1.80 -3.60
CA ARG A 46 -2.73 1.52 -2.17
C ARG A 46 -1.45 2.14 -1.62
N GLU A 47 -0.34 2.05 -2.35
CA GLU A 47 0.92 2.70 -1.98
C GLU A 47 0.73 4.21 -1.77
N THR A 48 0.04 4.87 -2.69
CA THR A 48 -0.28 6.30 -2.58
C THR A 48 -1.13 6.58 -1.33
N LEU A 49 -2.19 5.80 -1.10
CA LEU A 49 -3.07 5.96 0.06
C LEU A 49 -2.32 5.76 1.38
N TYR A 50 -1.48 4.75 1.46
CA TYR A 50 -0.68 4.47 2.65
C TYR A 50 0.37 5.55 2.91
N GLY A 51 1.01 6.05 1.83
CA GLY A 51 1.94 7.18 1.90
C GLY A 51 1.27 8.46 2.41
N GLU A 52 0.08 8.79 1.91
CA GLU A 52 -0.73 9.93 2.38
C GLU A 52 -1.07 9.79 3.87
N PHE A 53 -1.50 8.60 4.31
CA PHE A 53 -1.82 8.34 5.71
C PHE A 53 -0.59 8.47 6.61
N ILE A 54 0.56 7.91 6.23
CA ILE A 54 1.82 8.02 6.96
C ILE A 54 2.24 9.50 7.09
N ALA A 55 2.15 10.26 6.00
CA ALA A 55 2.52 11.67 5.99
C ALA A 55 1.65 12.49 6.95
N GLU A 56 0.33 12.28 6.94
CA GLU A 56 -0.58 12.98 7.86
C GLU A 56 -0.39 12.53 9.31
N CYS A 57 -0.20 11.24 9.57
CA CYS A 57 0.15 10.76 10.91
C CYS A 57 1.45 11.36 11.44
N SER A 58 2.48 11.50 10.58
CA SER A 58 3.76 12.10 10.97
C SER A 58 3.60 13.57 11.34
N LYS A 59 2.83 14.34 10.55
CA LYS A 59 2.52 15.75 10.86
C LYS A 59 1.80 15.88 12.20
N LEU A 60 0.76 15.05 12.42
CA LEU A 60 0.00 15.05 13.66
C LEU A 60 0.86 14.64 14.87
N SER A 61 1.77 13.67 14.68
CA SER A 61 2.68 13.27 15.77
C SER A 61 3.62 14.39 16.20
N ILE A 62 4.15 15.16 15.23
CA ILE A 62 5.00 16.32 15.51
C ILE A 62 4.17 17.44 16.17
N ASP A 63 3.00 17.71 15.64
CA ASP A 63 2.09 18.73 16.18
C ASP A 63 1.67 18.42 17.62
N ALA A 64 1.46 17.12 17.94
CA ALA A 64 1.12 16.66 19.29
C ALA A 64 2.26 16.84 20.31
N LEU A 65 3.50 17.03 19.88
CA LEU A 65 4.63 17.30 20.78
C LEU A 65 4.67 18.77 21.23
N ASP A 66 4.14 19.68 20.42
CA ASP A 66 4.30 21.13 20.62
C ASP A 66 3.04 21.80 21.17
N HIS A 67 1.85 21.28 20.90
CA HIS A 67 0.59 21.98 21.19
C HIS A 67 -0.58 21.06 21.57
N THR A 68 -1.49 21.62 22.37
CA THR A 68 -2.87 21.17 22.47
C THR A 68 -3.58 21.28 21.13
N LEU A 69 -4.54 20.40 20.88
CA LEU A 69 -5.33 20.35 19.64
C LEU A 69 -6.15 21.64 19.43
N ASP A 70 -5.51 22.71 18.95
CA ASP A 70 -6.17 24.00 18.74
C ASP A 70 -7.10 24.02 17.53
N ASN A 71 -6.91 23.11 16.58
CA ASN A 71 -7.71 23.03 15.36
C ASN A 71 -8.18 21.61 15.05
N PRO A 72 -9.48 21.30 15.29
CA PRO A 72 -10.07 19.99 14.98
C PRO A 72 -10.05 19.65 13.48
N ASP A 73 -9.90 20.65 12.58
CA ASP A 73 -9.89 20.41 11.13
C ASP A 73 -8.72 19.51 10.69
N LYS A 74 -7.61 19.54 11.45
CA LYS A 74 -6.46 18.65 11.22
C LYS A 74 -6.83 17.17 11.33
N LEU A 75 -7.85 16.84 12.13
CA LEU A 75 -8.31 15.47 12.31
C LEU A 75 -9.22 15.00 11.17
N PHE A 76 -9.92 15.88 10.47
CA PHE A 76 -10.82 15.47 9.39
C PHE A 76 -10.07 14.77 8.25
N GLN A 77 -8.90 15.28 7.88
CA GLN A 77 -8.11 14.69 6.79
C GLN A 77 -7.64 13.28 7.13
N ILE A 78 -7.14 13.06 8.35
CA ILE A 78 -6.68 11.72 8.75
C ILE A 78 -7.83 10.73 8.88
N TYR A 79 -9.01 11.15 9.37
CA TYR A 79 -10.21 10.32 9.39
C TYR A 79 -10.69 9.96 7.98
N ALA A 80 -10.62 10.88 7.03
CA ALA A 80 -10.96 10.61 5.63
C ALA A 80 -10.03 9.54 5.04
N LEU A 81 -8.73 9.65 5.27
CA LEU A 81 -7.74 8.65 4.84
C LEU A 81 -7.97 7.29 5.51
N GLN A 82 -8.24 7.26 6.82
CA GLN A 82 -8.55 6.03 7.54
C GLN A 82 -9.80 5.33 6.97
N ASN A 83 -10.85 6.07 6.64
CA ASN A 83 -12.04 5.49 6.00
C ASN A 83 -11.74 4.96 4.59
N ARG A 84 -10.88 5.62 3.82
CA ARG A 84 -10.41 5.08 2.53
C ARG A 84 -9.62 3.77 2.71
N ILE A 85 -8.78 3.66 3.74
CA ILE A 85 -8.06 2.44 4.10
C ILE A 85 -9.05 1.33 4.44
N ARG A 86 -10.09 1.61 5.24
CA ARG A 86 -11.14 0.63 5.59
C ARG A 86 -11.89 0.08 4.39
N LEU A 87 -12.03 0.86 3.31
CA LEU A 87 -12.72 0.44 2.08
C LEU A 87 -11.89 -0.47 1.18
N THR A 88 -10.56 -0.36 1.25
CA THR A 88 -9.70 -0.94 0.21
C THR A 88 -8.65 -1.92 0.74
N SER A 89 -8.41 -1.95 2.05
CA SER A 89 -7.29 -2.68 2.65
C SER A 89 -7.76 -3.88 3.46
N SER A 90 -6.83 -4.79 3.77
CA SER A 90 -7.09 -5.94 4.64
C SER A 90 -7.33 -5.52 6.10
N ASP A 91 -8.02 -6.39 6.86
CA ASP A 91 -8.30 -6.17 8.27
C ASP A 91 -7.03 -5.89 9.10
N ALA A 92 -5.91 -6.51 8.73
CA ALA A 92 -4.62 -6.29 9.40
C ALA A 92 -4.12 -4.85 9.23
N VAL A 93 -4.24 -4.28 8.02
CA VAL A 93 -3.86 -2.89 7.74
C VAL A 93 -4.83 -1.93 8.43
N VAL A 94 -6.13 -2.23 8.40
CA VAL A 94 -7.16 -1.42 9.09
C VAL A 94 -6.89 -1.39 10.59
N ALA A 95 -6.64 -2.54 11.22
CA ALA A 95 -6.36 -2.62 12.66
C ALA A 95 -5.09 -1.83 13.03
N ALA A 96 -4.05 -1.92 12.20
CA ALA A 96 -2.81 -1.18 12.41
C ALA A 96 -3.01 0.34 12.25
N ALA A 97 -3.80 0.79 11.26
CA ALA A 97 -4.16 2.19 11.10
C ALA A 97 -4.94 2.74 12.30
N ASP A 98 -5.94 1.97 12.78
CA ASP A 98 -6.73 2.32 13.96
C ASP A 98 -5.84 2.44 15.21
N GLN A 99 -4.89 1.52 15.38
CA GLN A 99 -3.95 1.54 16.52
C GLN A 99 -3.03 2.76 16.46
N THR A 100 -2.48 3.06 15.28
CA THR A 100 -1.63 4.23 15.06
C THR A 100 -2.37 5.52 15.41
N LEU A 101 -3.57 5.70 14.87
CA LEU A 101 -4.37 6.89 15.15
C LEU A 101 -4.73 7.04 16.63
N ARG A 102 -5.10 5.94 17.30
CA ARG A 102 -5.36 5.96 18.76
C ARG A 102 -4.14 6.36 19.57
N ARG A 103 -2.93 5.96 19.17
CA ARG A 103 -1.69 6.37 19.84
C ARG A 103 -1.45 7.87 19.71
N ILE A 104 -1.59 8.40 18.49
CA ILE A 104 -1.44 9.83 18.22
C ILE A 104 -2.45 10.65 19.02
N LEU A 105 -3.73 10.24 19.01
CA LEU A 105 -4.77 10.93 19.78
C LEU A 105 -4.49 10.89 21.30
N LYS A 106 -4.02 9.75 21.81
CA LYS A 106 -3.61 9.68 23.23
C LYS A 106 -2.48 10.66 23.55
N GLN A 107 -1.55 10.86 22.63
CA GLN A 107 -0.45 11.82 22.81
C GLN A 107 -0.97 13.26 22.84
N TYR A 108 -1.96 13.62 22.01
CA TYR A 108 -2.63 14.94 22.08
C TYR A 108 -3.35 15.21 23.40
N PHE A 109 -3.93 14.18 24.01
CA PHE A 109 -4.66 14.29 25.27
C PHE A 109 -3.77 14.00 26.50
N ALA A 110 -2.52 13.62 26.32
CA ALA A 110 -1.56 13.54 27.42
C ALA A 110 -1.17 14.95 27.87
N GLU A 111 -0.98 15.15 29.18
CA GLU A 111 -0.46 16.41 29.69
C GLU A 111 0.84 16.76 28.97
N ASN A 112 0.96 18.04 28.57
CA ASN A 112 2.11 18.55 27.84
C ASN A 112 3.40 18.16 28.56
N ILE A 113 4.25 17.42 27.86
CA ILE A 113 5.60 17.12 28.34
C ILE A 113 6.33 18.46 28.43
N THR A 114 6.68 18.89 29.64
CA THR A 114 7.43 20.13 29.86
C THR A 114 8.78 20.06 29.13
N HIS A 115 9.29 21.20 28.68
CA HIS A 115 10.59 21.31 27.99
C HIS A 115 11.75 20.64 28.77
N GLU A 116 11.66 20.57 30.09
CA GLU A 116 12.59 19.88 30.97
C GLU A 116 12.49 18.36 30.81
N ALA A 117 11.28 17.80 30.79
CA ALA A 117 11.05 16.37 30.58
C ALA A 117 11.48 15.93 29.18
N LEU A 118 11.33 16.81 28.17
CA LEU A 118 11.82 16.55 26.81
C LEU A 118 13.36 16.52 26.75
N ARG A 119 14.02 17.39 27.54
CA ARG A 119 15.48 17.45 27.64
C ARG A 119 16.06 16.23 28.37
N ASP A 120 15.39 15.77 29.42
CA ASP A 120 15.78 14.56 30.14
C ASP A 120 15.59 13.31 29.27
N LEU A 121 14.50 13.25 28.50
CA LEU A 121 14.30 12.20 27.48
C LEU A 121 15.41 12.22 26.42
N THR A 122 15.85 13.39 25.92
CA THR A 122 16.93 13.45 24.91
C THR A 122 18.29 13.05 25.45
N HIS A 123 18.54 13.19 26.75
CA HIS A 123 19.76 12.68 27.38
C HIS A 123 19.74 11.16 27.61
N GLU A 124 18.55 10.56 27.77
CA GLU A 124 18.37 9.11 27.83
C GLU A 124 18.33 8.41 26.46
N PHE A 125 18.25 9.15 25.35
CA PHE A 125 18.18 8.63 23.98
C PHE A 125 19.47 7.99 23.44
N THR A 126 20.39 7.55 24.29
CA THR A 126 21.54 6.73 23.87
C THR A 126 21.14 5.27 23.59
N ASP A 127 19.91 4.88 23.88
CA ASP A 127 19.46 3.50 23.70
C ASP A 127 18.50 3.42 22.49
N PHE A 128 19.03 3.05 21.31
CA PHE A 128 18.28 2.86 20.06
C PHE A 128 17.11 1.89 20.19
N ASP A 129 17.17 0.94 21.12
CA ASP A 129 16.10 -0.04 21.39
C ASP A 129 14.84 0.59 21.99
N ARG A 130 14.97 1.71 22.72
CA ARG A 130 13.82 2.44 23.25
C ARG A 130 13.08 3.26 22.17
N LEU A 131 13.77 3.68 21.11
CA LEU A 131 13.17 4.36 19.97
C LEU A 131 12.22 3.46 19.16
N GLU A 132 12.45 2.16 19.16
CA GLU A 132 11.53 1.20 18.50
C GLU A 132 10.11 1.22 19.08
N GLY A 133 9.97 1.48 20.39
CA GLY A 133 8.68 1.62 21.08
C GLY A 133 7.96 2.94 20.77
N LEU A 134 8.68 3.97 20.34
CA LEU A 134 8.16 5.30 20.03
C LEU A 134 7.69 5.43 18.57
N ASP A 135 8.15 4.57 17.66
CA ASP A 135 7.68 4.57 16.27
C ASP A 135 6.26 4.01 16.18
N SER A 136 5.30 4.93 16.33
CA SER A 136 3.87 4.59 16.23
C SER A 136 3.46 4.10 14.85
N LEU A 137 4.26 4.35 13.80
CA LEU A 137 3.98 4.04 12.39
C LEU A 137 4.56 2.69 11.95
N LYS A 138 5.53 2.12 12.67
CA LYS A 138 6.16 0.84 12.32
C LYS A 138 5.15 -0.30 12.11
N PRO A 139 4.19 -0.56 13.03
CA PRO A 139 3.22 -1.64 12.85
C PRO A 139 2.35 -1.46 11.61
N PHE A 140 1.96 -0.23 11.31
CA PHE A 140 1.19 0.10 10.10
C PHE A 140 2.01 -0.14 8.83
N SER A 141 3.25 0.35 8.79
CA SER A 141 4.14 0.18 7.64
C SER A 141 4.43 -1.30 7.36
N GLU A 142 4.58 -2.12 8.40
CA GLU A 142 4.79 -3.56 8.27
C GLU A 142 3.55 -4.28 7.73
N ALA A 143 2.36 -3.93 8.23
CA ALA A 143 1.09 -4.48 7.73
C ALA A 143 0.87 -4.14 6.24
N CYS A 144 1.11 -2.87 5.85
CA CYS A 144 1.03 -2.43 4.47
C CYS A 144 2.01 -3.19 3.56
N ARG A 145 3.26 -3.32 4.00
CA ARG A 145 4.29 -4.06 3.25
C ARG A 145 3.89 -5.52 3.02
N LYS A 146 3.34 -6.17 4.05
CA LYS A 146 2.88 -7.56 3.96
C LYS A 146 1.74 -7.70 2.95
N GLU A 147 0.76 -6.79 2.99
CA GLU A 147 -0.37 -6.79 2.06
C GLU A 147 0.08 -6.56 0.62
N LEU A 148 0.91 -5.54 0.36
CA LEU A 148 1.41 -5.23 -0.98
C LEU A 148 2.21 -6.41 -1.59
N ARG A 149 3.03 -7.09 -0.79
CA ARG A 149 3.72 -8.30 -1.23
C ARG A 149 2.75 -9.43 -1.55
N ALA A 150 1.71 -9.63 -0.75
CA ALA A 150 0.70 -10.66 -1.02
C ALA A 150 -0.02 -10.40 -2.36
N LEU A 151 -0.34 -9.14 -2.68
CA LEU A 151 -0.91 -8.75 -3.97
C LEU A 151 0.06 -9.00 -5.14
N GLN A 152 1.35 -8.74 -4.96
CA GLN A 152 2.37 -9.02 -5.97
C GLN A 152 2.50 -10.51 -6.28
N HIS A 153 2.38 -11.37 -5.28
CA HIS A 153 2.46 -12.83 -5.45
C HIS A 153 1.18 -13.46 -6.02
N ALA A 154 0.08 -12.72 -6.09
CA ALA A 154 -1.19 -13.19 -6.67
C ALA A 154 -1.26 -13.07 -8.20
N ILE A 155 -0.16 -12.61 -8.86
CA ILE A 155 0.00 -12.47 -10.31
C ILE A 155 0.62 -13.74 -10.89
#